data_e92429f78bc0db0ffe51d83bb9768892
#
_entry.id   e92429f78bc0db0ffe51d83bb9768892
#
_cell.length_a   1.000
_cell.length_b   1.000
_cell.length_c   1.000
_cell.angle_alpha   90.00
_cell.angle_beta   90.00
_cell.angle_gamma   90.00
#
_symmetry.space_group_name_H-M   'P 1'
#
loop_
_entity.id
_entity.type
_entity.pdbx_description
1 polymer ?
#
loop_
_entity_poly.entity_id
_entity_poly.type
_entity_poly.pdbx_seq_one_letter_code
_entity_poly.pdbx_strand_id
1 'polypeptide(L)'
;QRMVTHHLLDVISPKTTYAVSHFIADATTSIRQITQRKHIPIVCGGTGFWIDTLLFGKELPTVQPNKALRAKLEKQRTQTLFAKLQKKDPTRAKSIDRNNRRRIIRALEIISATKKPVQPIKTSLPYSILWIGVTHTTDSIKKRIHKRLMLRMRQGMVTEVRRLHASGISWKRLFEFGLEYRYISLYLQKKVSKKDMLKELEKEIYRYAKRQKTWFQRNKDIHWITSYREAEKLVKIFLK
;
A
#
# COMPACT_ATOMS: atom_id res chain seq x y z
N GLN A 1 -14.55 6.01 14.81
CA GLN A 1 -14.48 7.37 14.25
C GLN A 1 -15.11 8.43 15.16
N ARG A 2 -16.07 8.07 16.02
CA ARG A 2 -16.76 9.05 16.88
C ARG A 2 -15.91 9.57 18.05
N MET A 3 -14.91 8.84 18.51
CA MET A 3 -14.08 9.20 19.69
C MET A 3 -12.72 9.79 19.34
N VAL A 4 -12.19 9.52 18.14
CA VAL A 4 -10.88 9.98 17.70
C VAL A 4 -10.97 10.51 16.28
N THR A 5 -10.38 11.68 16.03
CA THR A 5 -10.31 12.26 14.69
C THR A 5 -9.44 11.38 13.78
N HIS A 6 -9.99 11.00 12.64
CA HIS A 6 -9.26 10.25 11.61
C HIS A 6 -8.86 11.20 10.48
N HIS A 7 -7.62 11.14 10.10
CA HIS A 7 -7.05 11.88 8.99
C HIS A 7 -6.84 10.97 7.78
N LEU A 8 -6.75 11.55 6.59
CA LEU A 8 -6.45 10.88 5.33
C LEU A 8 -7.50 9.84 4.89
N LEU A 9 -8.75 10.03 5.28
CA LEU A 9 -9.89 9.33 4.73
C LEU A 9 -10.56 10.22 3.69
N ASP A 10 -10.95 9.63 2.54
CA ASP A 10 -11.69 10.31 1.45
C ASP A 10 -11.05 11.63 0.96
N VAL A 11 -9.71 11.69 0.93
CA VAL A 11 -8.96 12.92 0.63
C VAL A 11 -8.91 13.27 -0.85
N ILE A 12 -9.23 12.33 -1.75
CA ILE A 12 -9.18 12.55 -3.19
C ILE A 12 -10.34 11.88 -3.93
N SER A 13 -10.66 12.40 -5.12
CA SER A 13 -11.58 11.71 -6.04
C SER A 13 -10.99 10.39 -6.53
N PRO A 14 -11.80 9.33 -6.71
CA PRO A 14 -11.36 8.07 -7.31
C PRO A 14 -10.83 8.22 -8.74
N LYS A 15 -11.09 9.34 -9.40
CA LYS A 15 -10.51 9.68 -10.72
C LYS A 15 -9.05 10.10 -10.62
N THR A 16 -8.62 10.60 -9.46
CA THR A 16 -7.28 11.13 -9.23
C THR A 16 -6.30 10.01 -8.81
N THR A 17 -5.04 10.13 -9.18
CA THR A 17 -3.99 9.22 -8.72
C THR A 17 -3.40 9.74 -7.43
N TYR A 18 -3.40 8.91 -6.39
CA TYR A 18 -2.76 9.20 -5.11
C TYR A 18 -1.55 8.29 -4.94
N ALA A 19 -0.38 8.88 -4.88
CA ALA A 19 0.89 8.17 -4.76
C ALA A 19 1.45 8.31 -3.34
N VAL A 20 2.46 7.50 -3.02
CA VAL A 20 3.16 7.56 -1.73
C VAL A 20 3.73 8.95 -1.42
N SER A 21 4.15 9.72 -2.43
CA SER A 21 4.63 11.10 -2.24
C SER A 21 3.53 12.04 -1.74
N HIS A 22 2.30 11.92 -2.26
CA HIS A 22 1.15 12.68 -1.76
C HIS A 22 0.81 12.28 -0.33
N PHE A 23 0.78 10.96 -0.07
CA PHE A 23 0.55 10.44 1.28
C PHE A 23 1.56 10.98 2.30
N ILE A 24 2.85 11.03 1.96
CA ILE A 24 3.88 11.54 2.88
C ILE A 24 3.65 13.02 3.19
N ALA A 25 3.36 13.84 2.18
CA ALA A 25 3.08 15.26 2.37
C ALA A 25 1.87 15.49 3.30
N ASP A 26 0.77 14.81 3.00
CA ASP A 26 -0.47 14.95 3.76
C ASP A 26 -0.35 14.36 5.17
N ALA A 27 0.32 13.21 5.32
CA ALA A 27 0.54 12.57 6.61
C ALA A 27 1.48 13.40 7.51
N THR A 28 2.56 13.95 6.95
CA THR A 28 3.47 14.84 7.70
C THR A 28 2.75 16.08 8.19
N THR A 29 1.89 16.66 7.35
CA THR A 29 1.05 17.80 7.74
C THR A 29 0.08 17.42 8.87
N SER A 30 -0.58 16.26 8.75
CA SER A 30 -1.50 15.76 9.78
C SER A 30 -0.78 15.48 11.11
N ILE A 31 0.40 14.85 11.07
CA ILE A 31 1.24 14.60 12.25
C ILE A 31 1.57 15.93 12.93
N ARG A 32 2.07 16.91 12.19
CA ARG A 32 2.40 18.23 12.72
C ARG A 32 1.20 18.89 13.40
N GLN A 33 0.03 18.90 12.77
CA GLN A 33 -1.20 19.47 13.33
C GLN A 33 -1.65 18.75 14.62
N ILE A 34 -1.52 17.42 14.68
CA ILE A 34 -1.85 16.64 15.89
C ILE A 34 -0.89 16.99 17.01
N THR A 35 0.41 17.04 16.73
CA THR A 35 1.44 17.38 17.72
C THR A 35 1.34 18.80 18.24
N GLN A 36 0.99 19.77 17.37
CA GLN A 36 0.74 21.15 17.77
C GLN A 36 -0.42 21.28 18.79
N ARG A 37 -1.41 20.38 18.70
CA ARG A 37 -2.50 20.26 19.68
C ARG A 37 -2.11 19.45 20.93
N LYS A 38 -0.84 19.12 21.09
CA LYS A 38 -0.31 18.32 22.22
C LYS A 38 -0.92 16.90 22.28
N HIS A 39 -1.33 16.35 21.13
CA HIS A 39 -1.79 14.98 21.02
C HIS A 39 -0.75 14.09 20.34
N ILE A 40 -0.87 12.79 20.59
CA ILE A 40 0.04 11.78 20.00
C ILE A 40 -0.55 11.31 18.67
N PRO A 41 0.18 11.45 17.57
CA PRO A 41 -0.26 10.91 16.29
C PRO A 41 -0.14 9.39 16.27
N ILE A 42 -1.21 8.72 15.83
CA ILE A 42 -1.24 7.27 15.65
C ILE A 42 -1.35 6.95 14.18
N VAL A 43 -0.34 6.27 13.61
CA VAL A 43 -0.34 5.79 12.23
C VAL A 43 -0.88 4.36 12.21
N CYS A 44 -2.08 4.18 11.67
CA CYS A 44 -2.76 2.89 11.60
C CYS A 44 -2.89 2.41 10.16
N GLY A 45 -2.44 1.21 9.86
CA GLY A 45 -2.58 0.66 8.52
C GLY A 45 -1.76 -0.61 8.27
N GLY A 46 -1.77 -1.05 7.01
CA GLY A 46 -1.09 -2.29 6.59
C GLY A 46 -0.28 -2.13 5.30
N THR A 47 -0.18 -0.93 4.72
CA THR A 47 0.63 -0.67 3.53
C THR A 47 2.06 -0.36 3.95
N GLY A 48 2.83 -1.42 4.24
CA GLY A 48 4.15 -1.31 4.87
C GLY A 48 5.10 -0.34 4.17
N PHE A 49 5.16 -0.35 2.82
CA PHE A 49 6.01 0.59 2.09
C PHE A 49 5.68 2.07 2.39
N TRP A 50 4.40 2.43 2.52
CA TRP A 50 3.99 3.80 2.79
C TRP A 50 4.32 4.19 4.24
N ILE A 51 4.04 3.29 5.18
CA ILE A 51 4.34 3.48 6.60
C ILE A 51 5.85 3.64 6.81
N ASP A 52 6.65 2.73 6.25
CA ASP A 52 8.10 2.80 6.34
C ASP A 52 8.67 4.08 5.70
N THR A 53 8.09 4.52 4.58
CA THR A 53 8.56 5.73 3.90
C THR A 53 8.30 6.97 4.74
N LEU A 54 7.13 7.04 5.40
CA LEU A 54 6.80 8.12 6.31
C LEU A 54 7.67 8.10 7.57
N LEU A 55 7.71 6.97 8.26
CA LEU A 55 8.28 6.89 9.61
C LEU A 55 9.81 6.83 9.62
N PHE A 56 10.42 6.26 8.57
CA PHE A 56 11.88 6.28 8.40
C PHE A 56 12.36 7.48 7.56
N GLY A 57 11.49 8.45 7.26
CA GLY A 57 11.85 9.65 6.50
C GLY A 57 12.54 9.34 5.18
N LYS A 58 12.03 8.33 4.42
CA LYS A 58 12.67 7.90 3.18
C LYS A 58 12.53 8.95 2.09
N GLU A 59 13.65 9.48 1.61
CA GLU A 59 13.69 10.40 0.49
C GLU A 59 13.42 9.66 -0.83
N LEU A 60 12.24 9.86 -1.38
CA LEU A 60 11.88 9.26 -2.66
C LEU A 60 12.39 10.12 -3.83
N PRO A 61 12.81 9.50 -4.95
CA PRO A 61 13.18 10.23 -6.16
C PRO A 61 12.05 11.12 -6.65
N THR A 62 12.33 12.42 -6.85
CA THR A 62 11.37 13.45 -7.27
C THR A 62 10.96 13.38 -8.75
N VAL A 63 11.48 12.38 -9.47
CA VAL A 63 11.19 12.16 -10.90
C VAL A 63 9.71 11.87 -11.13
N GLN A 64 9.07 12.74 -11.90
CA GLN A 64 7.66 12.59 -12.27
C GLN A 64 7.44 11.38 -13.20
N PRO A 65 6.26 10.72 -13.13
CA PRO A 65 5.92 9.61 -14.01
C PRO A 65 5.85 10.04 -15.47
N ASN A 66 6.63 9.39 -16.35
CA ASN A 66 6.59 9.60 -17.79
C ASN A 66 5.70 8.55 -18.46
N LYS A 67 4.45 8.91 -18.75
CA LYS A 67 3.45 8.01 -19.34
C LYS A 67 3.90 7.44 -20.70
N ALA A 68 4.50 8.25 -21.55
CA ALA A 68 4.95 7.82 -22.88
C ALA A 68 6.09 6.80 -22.77
N LEU A 69 7.10 7.07 -21.93
CA LEU A 69 8.19 6.14 -21.68
C LEU A 69 7.68 4.82 -21.07
N ARG A 70 6.77 4.88 -20.08
CA ARG A 70 6.17 3.69 -19.51
C ARG A 70 5.45 2.85 -20.53
N ALA A 71 4.61 3.45 -21.38
CA ALA A 71 3.91 2.76 -22.46
C ALA A 71 4.88 2.05 -23.42
N LYS A 72 6.02 2.69 -23.76
CA LYS A 72 7.08 2.09 -24.57
C LYS A 72 7.76 0.91 -23.87
N LEU A 73 8.07 1.05 -22.58
CA LEU A 73 8.71 0.00 -21.79
C LEU A 73 7.75 -1.17 -21.53
N GLU A 74 6.47 -0.91 -21.30
CA GLU A 74 5.44 -1.94 -21.08
C GLU A 74 5.23 -2.87 -22.30
N LYS A 75 5.64 -2.51 -23.50
CA LYS A 75 5.62 -3.38 -24.69
C LYS A 75 6.80 -4.38 -24.73
N GLN A 76 7.83 -4.22 -23.88
CA GLN A 76 9.04 -5.04 -23.89
C GLN A 76 8.94 -6.19 -22.89
N ARG A 77 9.62 -7.30 -23.12
CA ARG A 77 9.71 -8.43 -22.19
C ARG A 77 10.48 -8.03 -20.92
N THR A 78 10.10 -8.63 -19.78
CA THR A 78 10.73 -8.31 -18.47
C THR A 78 12.24 -8.57 -18.47
N GLN A 79 12.68 -9.65 -19.12
CA GLN A 79 14.12 -9.97 -19.28
C GLN A 79 14.86 -8.87 -20.04
N THR A 80 14.28 -8.35 -21.13
CA THR A 80 14.86 -7.24 -21.91
C THR A 80 14.98 -5.97 -21.08
N LEU A 81 13.96 -5.66 -20.28
CA LEU A 81 13.99 -4.51 -19.38
C LEU A 81 15.06 -4.67 -18.31
N PHE A 82 15.19 -5.89 -17.75
CA PHE A 82 16.21 -6.18 -16.75
C PHE A 82 17.62 -6.06 -17.33
N ALA A 83 17.87 -6.61 -18.53
CA ALA A 83 19.16 -6.46 -19.21
C ALA A 83 19.51 -5.00 -19.49
N LYS A 84 18.52 -4.15 -19.86
CA LYS A 84 18.72 -2.71 -20.00
C LYS A 84 19.08 -2.04 -18.67
N LEU A 85 18.42 -2.43 -17.58
CA LEU A 85 18.76 -1.93 -16.25
C LEU A 85 20.17 -2.35 -15.84
N GLN A 86 20.53 -3.59 -16.11
CA GLN A 86 21.86 -4.15 -15.80
C GLN A 86 23.00 -3.37 -16.47
N LYS A 87 22.80 -2.95 -17.74
CA LYS A 87 23.76 -2.10 -18.47
C LYS A 87 23.83 -0.66 -17.93
N LYS A 88 22.70 -0.11 -17.48
CA LYS A 88 22.61 1.31 -17.05
C LYS A 88 22.91 1.52 -15.56
N ASP A 89 22.62 0.54 -14.75
CA ASP A 89 22.78 0.57 -13.29
C ASP A 89 22.98 -0.86 -12.74
N PRO A 90 24.21 -1.40 -12.84
CA PRO A 90 24.55 -2.73 -12.35
C PRO A 90 24.28 -2.89 -10.84
N THR A 91 24.52 -1.86 -10.07
CA THR A 91 24.31 -1.85 -8.62
C THR A 91 22.84 -2.02 -8.27
N ARG A 92 21.98 -1.26 -8.93
CA ARG A 92 20.53 -1.40 -8.75
C ARG A 92 20.02 -2.74 -9.25
N ALA A 93 20.55 -3.26 -10.34
CA ALA A 93 20.18 -4.55 -10.89
C ALA A 93 20.47 -5.72 -9.92
N LYS A 94 21.56 -5.66 -9.15
CA LYS A 94 21.88 -6.67 -8.12
C LYS A 94 20.88 -6.67 -6.97
N SER A 95 20.29 -5.54 -6.63
CA SER A 95 19.40 -5.38 -5.46
C SER A 95 17.91 -5.44 -5.78
N ILE A 96 17.51 -5.33 -7.05
CA ILE A 96 16.12 -5.31 -7.46
C ILE A 96 15.59 -6.72 -7.76
N ASP A 97 14.32 -6.99 -7.42
CA ASP A 97 13.66 -8.20 -7.89
C ASP A 97 13.53 -8.19 -9.42
N ARG A 98 14.28 -9.07 -10.09
CA ARG A 98 14.35 -9.21 -11.55
C ARG A 98 13.00 -9.55 -12.21
N ASN A 99 12.05 -10.06 -11.44
CA ASN A 99 10.72 -10.41 -11.92
C ASN A 99 9.72 -9.28 -11.68
N ASN A 100 10.10 -8.26 -10.92
CA ASN A 100 9.22 -7.14 -10.61
C ASN A 100 9.29 -6.05 -11.69
N ARG A 101 8.55 -6.29 -12.76
CA ARG A 101 8.46 -5.43 -13.94
C ARG A 101 8.23 -3.95 -13.58
N ARG A 102 7.31 -3.66 -12.66
CA ARG A 102 6.99 -2.28 -12.27
C ARG A 102 8.20 -1.57 -11.64
N ARG A 103 8.96 -2.26 -10.80
CA ARG A 103 10.18 -1.71 -10.18
C ARG A 103 11.28 -1.48 -11.21
N ILE A 104 11.44 -2.40 -12.17
CA ILE A 104 12.43 -2.26 -13.24
C ILE A 104 12.09 -1.06 -14.12
N ILE A 105 10.83 -0.91 -14.55
CA ILE A 105 10.37 0.23 -15.34
C ILE A 105 10.60 1.55 -14.58
N ARG A 106 10.30 1.57 -13.28
CA ARG A 106 10.54 2.77 -12.47
C ARG A 106 12.02 3.13 -12.36
N ALA A 107 12.89 2.16 -12.19
CA ALA A 107 14.34 2.38 -12.17
C ALA A 107 14.82 2.96 -13.54
N LEU A 108 14.39 2.36 -14.64
CA LEU A 108 14.73 2.87 -16.00
C LEU A 108 14.15 4.27 -16.25
N GLU A 109 12.97 4.59 -15.73
CA GLU A 109 12.37 5.92 -15.81
C GLU A 109 13.22 6.96 -15.05
N ILE A 110 13.65 6.64 -13.83
CA ILE A 110 14.52 7.51 -13.02
C ILE A 110 15.84 7.75 -13.77
N ILE A 111 16.50 6.71 -14.25
CA ILE A 111 17.76 6.81 -15.00
C ILE A 111 17.57 7.64 -16.29
N SER A 112 16.45 7.46 -16.97
CA SER A 112 16.16 8.24 -18.20
C SER A 112 16.03 9.73 -17.93
N ALA A 113 15.42 10.10 -16.80
CA ALA A 113 15.21 11.49 -16.42
C ALA A 113 16.46 12.13 -15.83
N THR A 114 17.17 11.43 -14.96
CA THR A 114 18.32 11.97 -14.23
C THR A 114 19.65 11.80 -14.95
N LYS A 115 19.71 10.90 -15.95
CA LYS A 115 20.94 10.46 -16.62
C LYS A 115 21.99 9.84 -15.66
N LYS A 116 21.58 9.50 -14.45
CA LYS A 116 22.43 8.92 -13.39
C LYS A 116 21.83 7.61 -12.87
N PRO A 117 22.64 6.72 -12.30
CA PRO A 117 22.16 5.55 -11.57
C PRO A 117 21.16 5.94 -10.47
N VAL A 118 20.26 5.00 -10.11
CA VAL A 118 19.28 5.23 -9.04
C VAL A 118 20.00 5.35 -7.71
N GLN A 119 19.94 6.52 -7.11
CA GLN A 119 20.58 6.75 -5.81
C GLN A 119 19.95 5.89 -4.71
N PRO A 120 20.73 5.40 -3.74
CA PRO A 120 20.20 4.77 -2.54
C PRO A 120 19.22 5.70 -1.84
N ILE A 121 18.14 5.11 -1.32
CA ILE A 121 17.17 5.86 -0.54
C ILE A 121 17.80 6.25 0.79
N LYS A 122 17.97 7.55 1.00
CA LYS A 122 18.37 8.06 2.32
C LYS A 122 17.22 7.91 3.29
N THR A 123 17.55 7.63 4.54
CA THR A 123 16.60 7.53 5.64
C THR A 123 17.01 8.48 6.75
N SER A 124 16.04 9.06 7.41
CA SER A 124 16.17 9.77 8.66
C SER A 124 15.19 9.15 9.66
N LEU A 125 15.43 9.30 10.96
CA LEU A 125 14.49 8.85 11.99
C LEU A 125 13.87 10.10 12.64
N PRO A 126 12.89 10.72 11.97
CA PRO A 126 12.35 12.02 12.42
C PRO A 126 11.46 11.91 13.66
N TYR A 127 11.14 10.70 14.09
CA TYR A 127 10.21 10.44 15.19
C TYR A 127 10.76 9.42 16.18
N SER A 128 10.40 9.56 17.47
CA SER A 128 10.42 8.45 18.43
C SER A 128 9.15 7.61 18.19
N ILE A 129 9.29 6.30 17.95
CA ILE A 129 8.19 5.46 17.47
C ILE A 129 8.02 4.25 18.35
N LEU A 130 6.81 4.05 18.87
CA LEU A 130 6.38 2.76 19.40
C LEU A 130 5.71 1.95 18.29
N TRP A 131 6.32 0.84 17.93
CA TRP A 131 5.78 -0.08 16.93
C TRP A 131 4.96 -1.18 17.58
N ILE A 132 3.68 -1.24 17.24
CA ILE A 132 2.76 -2.30 17.71
C ILE A 132 2.21 -3.06 16.52
N GLY A 133 2.48 -4.36 16.46
CA GLY A 133 1.94 -5.28 15.45
C GLY A 133 0.87 -6.19 16.04
N VAL A 134 -0.35 -6.14 15.52
CA VAL A 134 -1.41 -7.06 15.93
C VAL A 134 -1.28 -8.38 15.18
N THR A 135 -1.18 -9.48 15.88
CA THR A 135 -1.07 -10.81 15.28
C THR A 135 -2.18 -11.74 15.74
N HIS A 136 -2.50 -12.71 14.89
CA HIS A 136 -3.47 -13.77 15.15
C HIS A 136 -3.01 -15.08 14.51
N THR A 137 -3.57 -16.19 14.93
CA THR A 137 -3.37 -17.50 14.28
C THR A 137 -3.89 -17.47 12.84
N THR A 138 -3.32 -18.30 11.98
CA THR A 138 -3.74 -18.42 10.57
C THR A 138 -5.24 -18.66 10.43
N ASP A 139 -5.82 -19.53 11.26
CA ASP A 139 -7.24 -19.87 11.17
C ASP A 139 -8.14 -18.72 11.67
N SER A 140 -7.70 -18.01 12.71
CA SER A 140 -8.38 -16.79 13.14
C SER A 140 -8.39 -15.73 12.04
N ILE A 141 -7.27 -15.52 11.37
CA ILE A 141 -7.18 -14.58 10.23
C ILE A 141 -8.13 -14.97 9.11
N LYS A 142 -8.17 -16.24 8.71
CA LYS A 142 -9.10 -16.74 7.67
C LYS A 142 -10.55 -16.50 8.04
N LYS A 143 -10.95 -16.88 9.26
CA LYS A 143 -12.32 -16.67 9.77
C LYS A 143 -12.70 -15.18 9.79
N ARG A 144 -11.79 -14.29 10.22
CA ARG A 144 -12.02 -12.84 10.24
C ARG A 144 -12.13 -12.26 8.83
N ILE A 145 -11.31 -12.72 7.88
CA ILE A 145 -11.37 -12.32 6.47
C ILE A 145 -12.73 -12.70 5.89
N HIS A 146 -13.15 -13.95 6.06
CA HIS A 146 -14.44 -14.44 5.59
C HIS A 146 -15.61 -13.62 6.16
N LYS A 147 -15.65 -13.49 7.48
CA LYS A 147 -16.70 -12.72 8.17
C LYS A 147 -16.78 -11.27 7.66
N ARG A 148 -15.62 -10.60 7.54
CA ARG A 148 -15.55 -9.22 7.04
C ARG A 148 -15.99 -9.12 5.57
N LEU A 149 -15.57 -10.04 4.73
CA LEU A 149 -15.96 -10.07 3.32
C LEU A 149 -17.48 -10.22 3.18
N MET A 150 -18.08 -11.19 3.87
CA MET A 150 -19.53 -11.40 3.84
C MET A 150 -20.30 -10.19 4.36
N LEU A 151 -19.83 -9.56 5.43
CA LEU A 151 -20.43 -8.34 5.96
C LEU A 151 -20.39 -7.19 4.94
N ARG A 152 -19.25 -6.95 4.31
CA ARG A 152 -19.12 -5.89 3.28
C ARG A 152 -20.00 -6.15 2.06
N MET A 153 -20.15 -7.40 1.65
CA MET A 153 -21.09 -7.75 0.56
C MET A 153 -22.54 -7.42 0.93
N ARG A 154 -22.95 -7.71 2.18
CA ARG A 154 -24.29 -7.36 2.69
C ARG A 154 -24.48 -5.84 2.82
N GLN A 155 -23.44 -5.11 3.17
CA GLN A 155 -23.44 -3.64 3.31
C GLN A 155 -23.41 -2.90 1.96
N GLY A 156 -23.51 -3.61 0.84
CA GLY A 156 -23.69 -2.99 -0.47
C GLY A 156 -22.38 -2.73 -1.25
N MET A 157 -21.29 -3.44 -0.97
CA MET A 157 -20.02 -3.28 -1.68
C MET A 157 -20.18 -3.42 -3.22
N VAL A 158 -21.03 -4.34 -3.70
CA VAL A 158 -21.31 -4.48 -5.13
C VAL A 158 -22.01 -3.24 -5.69
N THR A 159 -22.96 -2.68 -4.93
CA THR A 159 -23.68 -1.45 -5.30
C THR A 159 -22.75 -0.24 -5.34
N GLU A 160 -21.80 -0.17 -4.42
CA GLU A 160 -20.76 0.87 -4.42
C GLU A 160 -19.94 0.84 -5.71
N VAL A 161 -19.42 -0.32 -6.11
CA VAL A 161 -18.63 -0.46 -7.35
C VAL A 161 -19.47 -0.13 -8.58
N ARG A 162 -20.76 -0.53 -8.60
CA ARG A 162 -21.69 -0.19 -9.71
C ARG A 162 -21.89 1.33 -9.79
N ARG A 163 -22.12 2.02 -8.66
CA ARG A 163 -22.26 3.49 -8.62
C ARG A 163 -20.98 4.20 -9.07
N LEU A 164 -19.81 3.75 -8.65
CA LEU A 164 -18.54 4.31 -9.11
C LEU A 164 -18.40 4.17 -10.63
N HIS A 165 -18.78 3.03 -11.20
CA HIS A 165 -18.75 2.88 -12.65
C HIS A 165 -19.76 3.81 -13.34
N ALA A 166 -20.98 3.89 -12.86
CA ALA A 166 -22.01 4.78 -13.38
C ALA A 166 -21.61 6.27 -13.28
N SER A 167 -20.79 6.65 -12.28
CA SER A 167 -20.23 8.01 -12.16
C SER A 167 -19.04 8.29 -13.09
N GLY A 168 -18.75 7.38 -14.04
CA GLY A 168 -17.71 7.55 -15.05
C GLY A 168 -16.32 6.98 -14.67
N ILE A 169 -16.22 6.16 -13.62
CA ILE A 169 -14.98 5.43 -13.36
C ILE A 169 -14.89 4.22 -14.29
N SER A 170 -13.84 4.17 -15.11
CA SER A 170 -13.68 3.05 -16.07
C SER A 170 -13.43 1.72 -15.35
N TRP A 171 -13.84 0.60 -16.00
CA TRP A 171 -13.54 -0.75 -15.52
C TRP A 171 -12.05 -0.98 -15.31
N LYS A 172 -11.21 -0.42 -16.17
CA LYS A 172 -9.75 -0.46 -16.01
C LYS A 172 -9.32 0.17 -14.70
N ARG A 173 -9.85 1.34 -14.38
CA ARG A 173 -9.52 2.06 -13.14
C ARG A 173 -9.99 1.30 -11.89
N LEU A 174 -11.20 0.75 -11.90
CA LEU A 174 -11.71 -0.11 -10.83
C LEU A 174 -10.84 -1.36 -10.62
N PHE A 175 -10.40 -1.97 -11.72
CA PHE A 175 -9.48 -3.11 -11.67
C PHE A 175 -8.12 -2.73 -11.05
N GLU A 176 -7.61 -1.53 -11.31
CA GLU A 176 -6.35 -1.01 -10.75
C GLU A 176 -6.41 -0.74 -9.25
N PHE A 177 -7.58 -0.44 -8.68
CA PHE A 177 -7.74 -0.32 -7.22
C PHE A 177 -7.44 -1.62 -6.47
N GLY A 178 -7.55 -2.74 -7.14
CA GLY A 178 -7.19 -4.05 -6.58
C GLY A 178 -8.30 -4.67 -5.72
N LEU A 179 -7.97 -5.78 -5.08
CA LEU A 179 -8.84 -6.54 -4.17
C LEU A 179 -10.33 -6.48 -4.55
N GLU A 180 -11.17 -5.98 -3.65
CA GLU A 180 -12.63 -5.98 -3.79
C GLU A 180 -13.07 -5.31 -5.10
N TYR A 181 -12.55 -4.15 -5.42
CA TYR A 181 -12.94 -3.40 -6.64
C TYR A 181 -12.59 -4.17 -7.91
N ARG A 182 -11.45 -4.84 -7.94
CA ARG A 182 -11.01 -5.69 -9.06
C ARG A 182 -11.99 -6.83 -9.32
N TYR A 183 -12.23 -7.63 -8.30
CA TYR A 183 -13.02 -8.84 -8.45
C TYR A 183 -14.51 -8.54 -8.68
N ILE A 184 -15.04 -7.52 -8.00
CA ILE A 184 -16.42 -7.07 -8.23
C ILE A 184 -16.56 -6.46 -9.62
N SER A 185 -15.56 -5.74 -10.14
CA SER A 185 -15.62 -5.24 -11.52
C SER A 185 -15.65 -6.36 -12.55
N LEU A 186 -14.93 -7.46 -12.34
CA LEU A 186 -15.01 -8.65 -13.20
C LEU A 186 -16.39 -9.32 -13.15
N TYR A 187 -16.98 -9.42 -11.97
CA TYR A 187 -18.32 -9.96 -11.78
C TYR A 187 -19.37 -9.09 -12.46
N LEU A 188 -19.33 -7.78 -12.30
CA LEU A 188 -20.26 -6.85 -12.94
C LEU A 188 -20.15 -6.85 -14.47
N GLN A 189 -18.98 -7.16 -15.01
CA GLN A 189 -18.74 -7.38 -16.44
C GLN A 189 -19.13 -8.81 -16.91
N LYS A 190 -19.75 -9.64 -16.05
CA LYS A 190 -20.10 -11.04 -16.33
C LYS A 190 -18.90 -11.94 -16.72
N LYS A 191 -17.66 -11.56 -16.36
CA LYS A 191 -16.45 -12.34 -16.65
C LYS A 191 -16.22 -13.49 -15.66
N VAL A 192 -16.81 -13.41 -14.49
CA VAL A 192 -16.76 -14.44 -13.45
C VAL A 192 -18.12 -14.56 -12.76
N SER A 193 -18.44 -15.74 -12.23
CA SER A 193 -19.62 -15.93 -11.41
C SER A 193 -19.48 -15.25 -10.03
N LYS A 194 -20.60 -14.99 -9.34
CA LYS A 194 -20.56 -14.47 -7.96
C LYS A 194 -19.81 -15.40 -7.02
N LYS A 195 -19.97 -16.71 -7.19
CA LYS A 195 -19.30 -17.74 -6.40
C LYS A 195 -17.78 -17.69 -6.59
N ASP A 196 -17.32 -17.62 -7.84
CA ASP A 196 -15.89 -17.57 -8.16
C ASP A 196 -15.28 -16.23 -7.73
N MET A 197 -16.00 -15.13 -7.94
CA MET A 197 -15.60 -13.81 -7.43
C MET A 197 -15.31 -13.86 -5.92
N LEU A 198 -16.23 -14.38 -5.11
CA LEU A 198 -16.06 -14.45 -3.65
C LEU A 198 -14.88 -15.35 -3.28
N LYS A 199 -14.77 -16.54 -3.89
CA LYS A 199 -13.70 -17.50 -3.65
C LYS A 199 -12.31 -16.90 -3.93
N GLU A 200 -12.13 -16.31 -5.10
CA GLU A 200 -10.84 -15.73 -5.48
C GLU A 200 -10.54 -14.45 -4.71
N LEU A 201 -11.53 -13.63 -4.40
CA LEU A 201 -11.34 -12.43 -3.59
C LEU A 201 -10.90 -12.78 -2.16
N GLU A 202 -11.53 -13.76 -1.52
CA GLU A 202 -11.14 -14.22 -0.18
C GLU A 202 -9.69 -14.72 -0.15
N LYS A 203 -9.30 -15.51 -1.14
CA LYS A 203 -7.93 -16.01 -1.33
C LYS A 203 -6.92 -14.86 -1.51
N GLU A 204 -7.26 -13.84 -2.31
CA GLU A 204 -6.37 -12.71 -2.52
C GLU A 204 -6.27 -11.80 -1.29
N ILE A 205 -7.34 -11.62 -0.53
CA ILE A 205 -7.29 -10.90 0.76
C ILE A 205 -6.37 -11.64 1.73
N TYR A 206 -6.46 -12.97 1.81
CA TYR A 206 -5.57 -13.77 2.64
C TYR A 206 -4.10 -13.66 2.19
N ARG A 207 -3.83 -13.73 0.90
CA ARG A 207 -2.49 -13.51 0.35
C ARG A 207 -1.96 -12.11 0.68
N TYR A 208 -2.84 -11.11 0.65
CA TYR A 208 -2.48 -9.75 1.03
C TYR A 208 -2.11 -9.65 2.51
N ALA A 209 -2.90 -10.23 3.40
CA ALA A 209 -2.60 -10.30 4.83
C ALA A 209 -1.25 -11.01 5.11
N LYS A 210 -0.96 -12.11 4.39
CA LYS A 210 0.34 -12.79 4.48
C LYS A 210 1.50 -11.89 4.04
N ARG A 211 1.34 -11.14 2.92
CA ARG A 211 2.36 -10.18 2.47
C ARG A 211 2.60 -9.07 3.50
N GLN A 212 1.56 -8.56 4.15
CA GLN A 212 1.70 -7.58 5.22
C GLN A 212 2.52 -8.14 6.38
N LYS A 213 2.18 -9.33 6.88
CA LYS A 213 2.94 -9.99 7.94
C LYS A 213 4.42 -10.15 7.57
N THR A 214 4.71 -10.68 6.38
CA THR A 214 6.09 -10.85 5.88
C THR A 214 6.83 -9.51 5.76
N TRP A 215 6.13 -8.45 5.40
CA TRP A 215 6.75 -7.12 5.35
C TRP A 215 7.16 -6.64 6.73
N PHE A 216 6.23 -6.61 7.66
CA PHE A 216 6.45 -6.05 8.99
C PHE A 216 7.37 -6.91 9.88
N GLN A 217 7.45 -8.22 9.66
CA GLN A 217 8.40 -9.10 10.36
C GLN A 217 9.89 -8.75 10.13
N ARG A 218 10.19 -7.90 9.14
CA ARG A 218 11.56 -7.40 8.90
C ARG A 218 11.99 -6.36 9.92
N ASN A 219 11.04 -5.64 10.48
CA ASN A 219 11.31 -4.67 11.53
C ASN A 219 11.32 -5.38 12.89
N LYS A 220 12.48 -5.38 13.54
CA LYS A 220 12.70 -6.04 14.84
C LYS A 220 12.14 -5.25 16.02
N ASP A 221 11.86 -3.95 15.81
CA ASP A 221 11.32 -3.08 16.85
C ASP A 221 9.81 -3.26 17.05
N ILE A 222 9.14 -4.08 16.21
CA ILE A 222 7.71 -4.32 16.33
C ILE A 222 7.42 -5.26 17.50
N HIS A 223 6.69 -4.75 18.46
CA HIS A 223 6.08 -5.53 19.54
C HIS A 223 4.81 -6.21 19.03
N TRP A 224 4.88 -7.52 18.81
CA TRP A 224 3.73 -8.30 18.35
C TRP A 224 2.82 -8.65 19.51
N ILE A 225 1.56 -8.21 19.43
CA ILE A 225 0.56 -8.39 20.47
C ILE A 225 -0.66 -9.14 19.97
N THR A 226 -1.39 -9.74 20.92
CA THR A 226 -2.66 -10.45 20.67
C THR A 226 -3.84 -9.81 21.39
N SER A 227 -3.57 -8.95 22.37
CA SER A 227 -4.58 -8.34 23.24
C SER A 227 -4.42 -6.83 23.41
N TYR A 228 -5.51 -6.17 23.76
CA TYR A 228 -5.52 -4.75 24.12
C TYR A 228 -4.65 -4.45 25.35
N ARG A 229 -4.65 -5.33 26.38
CA ARG A 229 -3.86 -5.14 27.60
C ARG A 229 -2.35 -5.07 27.33
N GLU A 230 -1.85 -5.86 26.40
CA GLU A 230 -0.45 -5.80 25.97
C GLU A 230 -0.13 -4.45 25.31
N ALA A 231 -1.03 -3.95 24.45
CA ALA A 231 -0.87 -2.63 23.84
C ALA A 231 -0.83 -1.52 24.91
N GLU A 232 -1.75 -1.56 25.85
CA GLU A 232 -1.85 -0.56 26.91
C GLU A 232 -0.59 -0.49 27.77
N LYS A 233 0.00 -1.64 28.15
CA LYS A 233 1.27 -1.69 28.87
C LYS A 233 2.41 -1.01 28.10
N LEU A 234 2.54 -1.35 26.82
CA LEU A 234 3.59 -0.77 25.96
C LEU A 234 3.43 0.75 25.83
N VAL A 235 2.21 1.23 25.63
CA VAL A 235 1.91 2.66 25.53
C VAL A 235 2.22 3.38 26.84
N LYS A 236 1.86 2.83 28.00
CA LYS A 236 2.18 3.41 29.31
C LYS A 236 3.68 3.53 29.56
N ILE A 237 4.47 2.57 29.07
CA ILE A 237 5.94 2.60 29.19
C ILE A 237 6.52 3.67 28.24
N PHE A 238 6.01 3.74 27.02
CA PHE A 238 6.52 4.66 26.00
C PHE A 238 6.21 6.14 26.31
N LEU A 239 5.15 6.43 27.07
CA LEU A 239 4.71 7.77 27.42
C LEU A 239 5.29 8.30 28.74
N LYS A 240 6.08 7.51 29.45
CA LYS A 240 6.88 7.95 30.61
C LYS A 240 8.19 8.58 30.17
#